data_2892ef94e76362a5ce5c744e5539bb01
#
_entry.id   2892ef94e76362a5ce5c744e5539bb01
#
_cell.length_a   1.000
_cell.length_b   1.000
_cell.length_c   1.000
_cell.angle_alpha   90.00
_cell.angle_beta   90.00
_cell.angle_gamma   90.00
#
_symmetry.space_group_name_H-M   'P 1'
#
loop_
_entity.id
_entity.type
_entity.pdbx_description
1 polymer ?
#
loop_
_entity_poly.entity_id
_entity_poly.type
_entity_poly.pdbx_seq_one_letter_code
_entity_poly.pdbx_strand_id
1 'polypeptide(L)'
;MNDGIHEEENVTRPAPSQRISEDALTVWRFKGMIEMAVVSFIPFALLVLAFWFGWPEWVRWALGAILGFLVFFSAWYAWVLPKWQWQRWRYEVYETEVELQYGVIISKHVLIPMVRIQHVDTAQGPIYKRYALSTVTISTAAGMHEIPALKEETAPELRNRIAFLAGTDDDDE
;
A
#
# COMPACT_ATOMS: atom_id res chain seq x y z
N MET A 1 -4.76 -42.50 34.51
CA MET A 1 -5.06 -41.06 34.52
C MET A 1 -4.12 -40.47 33.52
N ASN A 2 -4.59 -40.37 32.29
CA ASN A 2 -3.76 -40.14 31.09
C ASN A 2 -4.14 -38.71 30.59
N ASP A 3 -3.38 -37.72 31.03
CA ASP A 3 -3.54 -36.36 30.57
C ASP A 3 -2.90 -36.28 29.17
N GLY A 4 -3.75 -36.51 28.16
CA GLY A 4 -3.43 -36.23 26.79
C GLY A 4 -3.29 -34.73 26.58
N ILE A 5 -2.07 -34.25 26.67
CA ILE A 5 -1.69 -32.94 26.18
C ILE A 5 -1.91 -33.00 24.67
N HIS A 6 -3.00 -32.37 24.19
CA HIS A 6 -3.13 -32.05 22.78
C HIS A 6 -2.01 -31.06 22.47
N GLU A 7 -0.87 -31.58 21.98
CA GLU A 7 0.05 -30.78 21.20
C GLU A 7 -0.75 -30.25 20.01
N GLU A 8 -1.24 -29.01 20.13
CA GLU A 8 -1.64 -28.23 18.97
C GLU A 8 -0.38 -28.16 18.09
N GLU A 9 -0.37 -28.99 17.09
CA GLU A 9 0.61 -28.98 16.00
C GLU A 9 0.55 -27.58 15.39
N ASN A 10 1.45 -26.75 15.85
CA ASN A 10 1.64 -25.38 15.36
C ASN A 10 2.18 -25.51 13.94
N VAL A 11 1.27 -25.79 13.00
CA VAL A 11 1.54 -25.82 11.56
C VAL A 11 1.97 -24.42 11.18
N THR A 12 3.24 -24.12 11.33
CA THR A 12 3.87 -22.91 10.81
C THR A 12 3.73 -22.95 9.29
N ARG A 13 2.62 -22.39 8.78
CA ARG A 13 2.42 -22.24 7.34
C ARG A 13 3.58 -21.43 6.77
N PRO A 14 4.09 -21.81 5.60
CA PRO A 14 5.11 -21.00 4.93
C PRO A 14 4.54 -19.60 4.67
N ALA A 15 5.38 -18.58 4.86
CA ALA A 15 4.99 -17.20 4.60
C ALA A 15 4.50 -17.04 3.14
N PRO A 16 3.55 -16.12 2.89
CA PRO A 16 3.01 -15.88 1.56
C PRO A 16 4.12 -15.67 0.52
N SER A 17 4.00 -16.36 -0.62
CA SER A 17 5.07 -16.43 -1.62
C SER A 17 4.95 -15.35 -2.70
N GLN A 18 3.73 -14.91 -3.01
CA GLN A 18 3.45 -14.00 -4.12
C GLN A 18 3.79 -12.56 -3.76
N ARG A 19 4.37 -11.84 -4.72
CA ARG A 19 4.74 -10.43 -4.59
C ARG A 19 3.93 -9.57 -5.54
N ILE A 20 3.74 -8.33 -5.14
CA ILE A 20 3.22 -7.27 -6.02
C ILE A 20 4.25 -6.91 -7.10
N SER A 21 3.82 -6.24 -8.17
CA SER A 21 4.69 -5.83 -9.28
C SER A 21 5.84 -4.93 -8.81
N GLU A 22 7.00 -5.04 -9.47
CA GLU A 22 8.15 -4.15 -9.24
C GLU A 22 7.86 -2.70 -9.67
N ASP A 23 6.95 -2.51 -10.62
CA ASP A 23 6.52 -1.18 -11.07
C ASP A 23 5.82 -0.38 -9.96
N ALA A 24 5.35 -1.06 -8.91
CA ALA A 24 4.86 -0.42 -7.68
C ALA A 24 5.87 0.59 -7.11
N LEU A 25 7.16 0.26 -7.16
CA LEU A 25 8.23 1.14 -6.66
C LEU A 25 8.22 2.49 -7.38
N THR A 26 8.09 2.48 -8.69
CA THR A 26 8.08 3.70 -9.51
C THR A 26 6.85 4.54 -9.21
N VAL A 27 5.68 3.91 -9.14
CA VAL A 27 4.42 4.59 -8.84
C VAL A 27 4.42 5.19 -7.43
N TRP A 28 4.88 4.45 -6.43
CA TRP A 28 4.93 4.94 -5.06
C TRP A 28 5.95 6.05 -4.85
N ARG A 29 7.10 6.00 -5.55
CA ARG A 29 8.06 7.11 -5.59
C ARG A 29 7.45 8.36 -6.19
N PHE A 30 6.76 8.21 -7.32
CA PHE A 30 6.11 9.34 -7.98
C PHE A 30 5.00 9.94 -7.12
N LYS A 31 4.17 9.11 -6.47
CA LYS A 31 3.18 9.56 -5.51
C LYS A 31 3.81 10.32 -4.34
N GLY A 32 4.87 9.76 -3.74
CA GLY A 32 5.60 10.41 -2.65
C GLY A 32 6.21 11.75 -3.06
N MET A 33 6.74 11.88 -4.28
CA MET A 33 7.24 13.15 -4.79
C MET A 33 6.12 14.19 -4.93
N ILE A 34 4.94 13.82 -5.43
CA ILE A 34 3.78 14.72 -5.54
C ILE A 34 3.34 15.19 -4.15
N GLU A 35 3.15 14.27 -3.22
CA GLU A 35 2.75 14.58 -1.84
C GLU A 35 3.71 15.58 -1.18
N MET A 36 5.01 15.37 -1.34
CA MET A 36 6.04 16.24 -0.79
C MET A 36 6.14 17.59 -1.52
N ALA A 37 5.91 17.63 -2.82
CA ALA A 37 5.82 18.89 -3.56
C ALA A 37 4.66 19.75 -3.05
N VAL A 38 3.51 19.14 -2.76
CA VAL A 38 2.35 19.82 -2.17
C VAL A 38 2.67 20.35 -0.78
N VAL A 39 3.31 19.55 0.08
CA VAL A 39 3.70 19.97 1.43
C VAL A 39 4.75 21.10 1.40
N SER A 40 5.71 21.03 0.47
CA SER A 40 6.76 22.04 0.33
C SER A 40 6.25 23.35 -0.27
N PHE A 41 5.09 23.34 -0.91
CA PHE A 41 4.50 24.53 -1.53
C PHE A 41 4.19 25.63 -0.51
N ILE A 42 3.72 25.27 0.70
CA ILE A 42 3.37 26.25 1.74
C ILE A 42 4.61 27.04 2.21
N PRO A 43 5.70 26.43 2.70
CA PRO A 43 6.88 27.18 3.10
C PRO A 43 7.57 27.92 1.94
N PHE A 44 7.47 27.41 0.72
CA PHE A 44 7.93 28.10 -0.47
C PHE A 44 7.13 29.40 -0.72
N ALA A 45 5.79 29.33 -0.68
CA ALA A 45 4.94 30.49 -0.85
C ALA A 45 5.19 31.55 0.25
N LEU A 46 5.34 31.10 1.52
CA LEU A 46 5.67 31.98 2.64
C LEU A 46 7.06 32.64 2.47
N LEU A 47 8.02 31.92 1.94
CA LEU A 47 9.36 32.47 1.65
C LEU A 47 9.28 33.56 0.58
N VAL A 48 8.52 33.35 -0.49
CA VAL A 48 8.30 34.35 -1.54
C VAL A 48 7.62 35.60 -0.95
N LEU A 49 6.59 35.42 -0.12
CA LEU A 49 5.92 36.53 0.58
C LEU A 49 6.86 37.27 1.52
N ALA A 50 7.71 36.57 2.26
CA ALA A 50 8.67 37.16 3.17
C ALA A 50 9.70 38.06 2.44
N PHE A 51 10.08 37.68 1.21
CA PHE A 51 10.89 38.57 0.36
C PHE A 51 10.10 39.76 -0.14
N TRP A 52 8.85 39.59 -0.54
CA TRP A 52 8.00 40.68 -1.08
C TRP A 52 7.66 41.72 -0.01
N PHE A 53 7.32 41.28 1.21
CA PHE A 53 6.89 42.15 2.29
C PHE A 53 8.09 42.65 3.17
N GLY A 54 9.34 42.31 2.82
CA GLY A 54 10.53 42.76 3.55
C GLY A 54 10.60 42.24 4.99
N TRP A 55 10.15 41.00 5.21
CA TRP A 55 10.22 40.41 6.54
C TRP A 55 11.67 40.32 7.09
N PRO A 56 11.86 40.26 8.41
CA PRO A 56 13.18 40.18 9.02
C PRO A 56 14.02 39.05 8.43
N GLU A 57 15.34 39.28 8.34
CA GLU A 57 16.27 38.32 7.70
C GLU A 57 16.25 36.95 8.36
N TRP A 58 16.14 36.88 9.68
CA TRP A 58 16.08 35.60 10.40
C TRP A 58 14.88 34.76 9.99
N VAL A 59 13.74 35.37 9.67
CA VAL A 59 12.53 34.66 9.17
C VAL A 59 12.79 34.05 7.80
N ARG A 60 13.43 34.78 6.91
CA ARG A 60 13.79 34.30 5.57
C ARG A 60 14.76 33.12 5.66
N TRP A 61 15.75 33.21 6.54
CA TRP A 61 16.68 32.09 6.78
C TRP A 61 15.98 30.88 7.40
N ALA A 62 15.07 31.07 8.36
CA ALA A 62 14.30 29.99 8.96
C ALA A 62 13.40 29.28 7.94
N LEU A 63 12.68 30.03 7.12
CA LEU A 63 11.82 29.46 6.05
C LEU A 63 12.66 28.73 4.99
N GLY A 64 13.80 29.29 4.61
CA GLY A 64 14.75 28.66 3.70
C GLY A 64 15.31 27.34 4.24
N ALA A 65 15.67 27.30 5.52
CA ALA A 65 16.15 26.10 6.20
C ALA A 65 15.06 25.02 6.28
N ILE A 66 13.82 25.40 6.63
CA ILE A 66 12.67 24.50 6.64
C ILE A 66 12.42 23.92 5.25
N LEU A 67 12.40 24.75 4.21
CA LEU A 67 12.21 24.30 2.84
C LEU A 67 13.32 23.36 2.39
N GLY A 68 14.59 23.70 2.65
CA GLY A 68 15.73 22.85 2.35
C GLY A 68 15.66 21.49 3.06
N PHE A 69 15.28 21.48 4.33
CA PHE A 69 15.08 20.25 5.10
C PHE A 69 13.95 19.40 4.51
N LEU A 70 12.80 20.01 4.18
CA LEU A 70 11.68 19.29 3.58
C LEU A 70 12.05 18.67 2.23
N VAL A 71 12.74 19.40 1.36
CA VAL A 71 13.20 18.89 0.06
C VAL A 71 14.19 17.73 0.24
N PHE A 72 15.16 17.86 1.14
CA PHE A 72 16.12 16.80 1.43
C PHE A 72 15.44 15.55 2.00
N PHE A 73 14.57 15.75 3.00
CA PHE A 73 13.83 14.66 3.64
C PHE A 73 12.88 13.95 2.66
N SER A 74 12.24 14.71 1.75
CA SER A 74 11.34 14.15 0.73
C SER A 74 12.08 13.26 -0.25
N ALA A 75 13.27 13.67 -0.68
CA ALA A 75 14.09 12.85 -1.57
C ALA A 75 14.46 11.52 -0.90
N TRP A 76 14.94 11.59 0.34
CA TRP A 76 15.27 10.40 1.12
C TRP A 76 14.05 9.49 1.33
N TYR A 77 12.92 10.05 1.75
CA TYR A 77 11.66 9.33 1.98
C TYR A 77 11.14 8.64 0.71
N ALA A 78 11.12 9.36 -0.42
CA ALA A 78 10.63 8.83 -1.70
C ALA A 78 11.48 7.67 -2.24
N TRP A 79 12.77 7.59 -1.86
CA TRP A 79 13.65 6.52 -2.33
C TRP A 79 13.68 5.31 -1.40
N VAL A 80 13.65 5.51 -0.10
CA VAL A 80 13.87 4.47 0.90
C VAL A 80 12.58 3.73 1.24
N LEU A 81 11.51 4.47 1.55
CA LEU A 81 10.28 3.89 2.05
C LEU A 81 9.58 2.94 1.07
N PRO A 82 9.41 3.29 -0.24
CA PRO A 82 8.75 2.40 -1.20
C PRO A 82 9.49 1.08 -1.38
N LYS A 83 10.82 1.10 -1.31
CA LYS A 83 11.64 -0.11 -1.43
C LYS A 83 11.37 -1.07 -0.26
N TRP A 84 11.35 -0.57 0.96
CA TRP A 84 11.08 -1.39 2.14
C TRP A 84 9.64 -1.88 2.16
N GLN A 85 8.69 -1.05 1.74
CA GLN A 85 7.29 -1.42 1.65
C GLN A 85 7.09 -2.54 0.62
N TRP A 86 7.65 -2.41 -0.57
CA TRP A 86 7.58 -3.44 -1.61
C TRP A 86 8.21 -4.76 -1.18
N GLN A 87 9.36 -4.74 -0.53
CA GLN A 87 10.05 -5.94 -0.08
C GLN A 87 9.25 -6.75 0.94
N ARG A 88 8.41 -6.08 1.73
CA ARG A 88 7.61 -6.70 2.80
C ARG A 88 6.18 -7.00 2.37
N TRP A 89 5.77 -6.52 1.21
CA TRP A 89 4.44 -6.79 0.70
C TRP A 89 4.39 -8.18 0.06
N ARG A 90 3.53 -9.04 0.61
CA ARG A 90 3.29 -10.39 0.11
C ARG A 90 1.83 -10.75 0.26
N TYR A 91 1.34 -11.63 -0.61
CA TYR A 91 0.01 -12.18 -0.53
C TYR A 91 0.01 -13.64 -1.00
N GLU A 92 -0.99 -14.40 -0.57
CA GLU A 92 -1.27 -15.75 -1.04
C GLU A 92 -2.78 -15.98 -1.01
N VAL A 93 -3.30 -16.67 -2.01
CA VAL A 93 -4.72 -17.03 -2.12
C VAL A 93 -4.82 -18.54 -2.03
N TYR A 94 -5.33 -18.99 -0.89
CA TYR A 94 -5.64 -20.40 -0.63
C TYR A 94 -7.11 -20.67 -0.97
N GLU A 95 -7.51 -21.93 -0.94
CA GLU A 95 -8.91 -22.32 -1.20
C GLU A 95 -9.89 -21.82 -0.12
N THR A 96 -9.43 -21.67 1.11
CA THR A 96 -10.26 -21.32 2.27
C THR A 96 -10.08 -19.89 2.75
N GLU A 97 -8.98 -19.23 2.37
CA GLU A 97 -8.63 -17.90 2.89
C GLU A 97 -7.66 -17.14 1.98
N VAL A 98 -7.63 -15.83 2.11
CA VAL A 98 -6.61 -14.94 1.54
C VAL A 98 -5.69 -14.48 2.66
N GLU A 99 -4.40 -14.67 2.50
CA GLU A 99 -3.37 -14.19 3.42
C GLU A 99 -2.65 -12.97 2.84
N LEU A 100 -2.59 -11.90 3.62
CA LEU A 100 -1.88 -10.67 3.29
C LEU A 100 -0.83 -10.38 4.34
N GLN A 101 0.39 -10.11 3.89
CA GLN A 101 1.48 -9.65 4.75
C GLN A 101 2.03 -8.33 4.23
N TYR A 102 1.99 -7.29 5.06
CA TYR A 102 2.49 -5.96 4.70
C TYR A 102 2.92 -5.15 5.92
N GLY A 103 3.56 -4.01 5.69
CA GLY A 103 3.99 -3.08 6.72
C GLY A 103 5.51 -2.92 6.79
N VAL A 104 5.98 -1.71 7.07
CA VAL A 104 7.40 -1.36 7.11
C VAL A 104 7.95 -1.42 8.53
N ILE A 105 7.29 -0.75 9.47
CA ILE A 105 7.70 -0.68 10.88
C ILE A 105 6.99 -1.79 11.67
N ILE A 106 5.68 -1.91 11.48
CA ILE A 106 4.84 -2.93 12.09
C ILE A 106 4.44 -3.91 10.99
N SER A 107 4.87 -5.17 11.08
CA SER A 107 4.43 -6.21 10.17
C SER A 107 2.99 -6.61 10.53
N LYS A 108 2.09 -6.49 9.57
CA LYS A 108 0.69 -6.92 9.68
C LYS A 108 0.51 -8.21 8.89
N HIS A 109 -0.05 -9.21 9.53
CA HIS A 109 -0.51 -10.44 8.92
C HIS A 109 -2.04 -10.44 9.01
N VAL A 110 -2.69 -10.49 7.87
CA VAL A 110 -4.15 -10.48 7.77
C VAL A 110 -4.60 -11.73 7.07
N LEU A 111 -5.43 -12.52 7.75
CA LEU A 111 -6.11 -13.69 7.21
C LEU A 111 -7.56 -13.34 6.96
N ILE A 112 -8.01 -13.52 5.73
CA ILE A 112 -9.37 -13.22 5.29
C ILE A 112 -10.02 -14.53 4.86
N PRO A 113 -10.88 -15.15 5.68
CA PRO A 113 -11.60 -16.35 5.29
C PRO A 113 -12.53 -16.06 4.10
N MET A 114 -12.56 -16.95 3.10
CA MET A 114 -13.40 -16.80 1.89
C MET A 114 -14.87 -16.58 2.22
N VAL A 115 -15.40 -17.27 3.22
CA VAL A 115 -16.80 -17.12 3.68
C VAL A 115 -17.15 -15.74 4.25
N ARG A 116 -16.18 -14.87 4.51
CA ARG A 116 -16.39 -13.50 4.98
C ARG A 116 -16.28 -12.46 3.89
N ILE A 117 -15.87 -12.85 2.69
CA ILE A 117 -15.74 -11.96 1.54
C ILE A 117 -17.14 -11.70 0.99
N GLN A 118 -17.49 -10.43 0.85
CA GLN A 118 -18.79 -9.98 0.33
C GLN A 118 -18.68 -9.51 -1.11
N HIS A 119 -17.55 -8.88 -1.45
CA HIS A 119 -17.36 -8.31 -2.77
C HIS A 119 -15.86 -8.19 -3.10
N VAL A 120 -15.52 -8.41 -4.37
CA VAL A 120 -14.13 -8.29 -4.85
C VAL A 120 -14.11 -7.45 -6.11
N ASP A 121 -13.40 -6.32 -6.05
CA ASP A 121 -13.30 -5.36 -7.14
C ASP A 121 -11.88 -5.19 -7.64
N THR A 122 -11.77 -4.66 -8.86
CA THR A 122 -10.52 -4.12 -9.38
C THR A 122 -10.64 -2.62 -9.58
N ALA A 123 -9.67 -1.87 -9.07
CA ALA A 123 -9.60 -0.42 -9.24
C ALA A 123 -8.29 -0.03 -9.93
N GLN A 124 -8.39 0.95 -10.85
CA GLN A 124 -7.24 1.46 -11.57
C GLN A 124 -7.29 2.99 -11.63
N GLY A 125 -6.43 3.65 -10.83
CA GLY A 125 -6.28 5.10 -10.88
C GLY A 125 -5.44 5.55 -12.09
N PRO A 126 -5.41 6.88 -12.40
CA PRO A 126 -4.74 7.41 -13.59
C PRO A 126 -3.23 7.12 -13.61
N ILE A 127 -2.57 7.13 -12.45
CA ILE A 127 -1.15 6.81 -12.34
C ILE A 127 -0.94 5.31 -12.58
N TYR A 128 -1.75 4.46 -11.94
CA TYR A 128 -1.68 3.01 -12.13
C TYR A 128 -1.91 2.62 -13.59
N LYS A 129 -2.87 3.27 -14.26
CA LYS A 129 -3.15 3.04 -15.70
C LYS A 129 -1.92 3.29 -16.58
N ARG A 130 -1.13 4.32 -16.28
CA ARG A 130 0.10 4.63 -17.05
C ARG A 130 1.17 3.53 -16.94
N TYR A 131 1.16 2.77 -15.85
CA TYR A 131 2.11 1.69 -15.59
C TYR A 131 1.49 0.29 -15.73
N ALA A 132 0.31 0.19 -16.36
CA ALA A 132 -0.45 -1.05 -16.51
C ALA A 132 -0.59 -1.83 -15.18
N LEU A 133 -0.94 -1.10 -14.11
CA LEU A 133 -1.14 -1.65 -12.78
C LEU A 133 -2.60 -1.50 -12.36
N SER A 134 -3.06 -2.41 -11.49
CA SER A 134 -4.38 -2.39 -10.88
C SER A 134 -4.29 -2.78 -9.41
N THR A 135 -5.31 -2.42 -8.64
CA THR A 135 -5.48 -2.85 -7.24
C THR A 135 -6.68 -3.80 -7.18
N VAL A 136 -6.54 -4.91 -6.48
CA VAL A 136 -7.68 -5.76 -6.11
C VAL A 136 -8.12 -5.38 -4.72
N THR A 137 -9.39 -5.04 -4.56
CA THR A 137 -10.02 -4.68 -3.29
C THR A 137 -10.95 -5.79 -2.85
N ILE A 138 -10.76 -6.27 -1.63
CA ILE A 138 -11.57 -7.32 -1.00
C ILE A 138 -12.38 -6.67 0.11
N SER A 139 -13.69 -6.66 -0.02
CA SER A 139 -14.63 -6.11 0.96
C SER A 139 -15.20 -7.21 1.84
N THR A 140 -15.17 -6.96 3.15
CA THR A 140 -15.71 -7.84 4.17
C THR A 140 -16.57 -7.04 5.15
N ALA A 141 -17.38 -7.69 5.98
CA ALA A 141 -18.13 -7.02 7.03
C ALA A 141 -17.24 -6.28 8.06
N ALA A 142 -15.96 -6.66 8.17
CA ALA A 142 -15.00 -6.04 9.08
C ALA A 142 -14.23 -4.85 8.46
N GLY A 143 -14.29 -4.69 7.14
CA GLY A 143 -13.61 -3.62 6.42
C GLY A 143 -13.11 -4.04 5.03
N MET A 144 -12.39 -3.14 4.39
CA MET A 144 -11.80 -3.34 3.08
C MET A 144 -10.31 -3.66 3.20
N HIS A 145 -9.86 -4.60 2.38
CA HIS A 145 -8.45 -4.98 2.25
C HIS A 145 -8.03 -4.84 0.78
N GLU A 146 -6.83 -4.33 0.55
CA GLU A 146 -6.35 -4.06 -0.81
C GLU A 146 -5.07 -4.85 -1.09
N ILE A 147 -4.98 -5.40 -2.29
CA ILE A 147 -3.74 -5.92 -2.87
C ILE A 147 -3.32 -4.93 -3.95
N PRO A 148 -2.40 -4.00 -3.65
CA PRO A 148 -2.04 -2.91 -4.56
C PRO A 148 -1.06 -3.36 -5.64
N ALA A 149 -1.01 -2.58 -6.72
CA ALA A 149 0.03 -2.65 -7.73
C ALA A 149 0.26 -4.06 -8.34
N LEU A 150 -0.81 -4.74 -8.65
CA LEU A 150 -0.80 -5.93 -9.47
C LEU A 150 -0.73 -5.54 -10.95
N LYS A 151 -0.15 -6.38 -11.79
CA LYS A 151 -0.21 -6.18 -13.25
C LYS A 151 -1.66 -6.20 -13.72
N GLU A 152 -1.98 -5.35 -14.71
CA GLU A 152 -3.33 -5.24 -15.28
C GLU A 152 -3.86 -6.58 -15.80
N GLU A 153 -2.99 -7.48 -16.25
CA GLU A 153 -3.34 -8.82 -16.68
C GLU A 153 -3.67 -9.74 -15.50
N THR A 154 -2.92 -9.65 -14.41
CA THR A 154 -3.02 -10.54 -13.25
C THR A 154 -4.17 -10.16 -12.30
N ALA A 155 -4.52 -8.88 -12.23
CA ALA A 155 -5.52 -8.39 -11.28
C ALA A 155 -6.93 -8.96 -11.55
N PRO A 156 -7.44 -9.01 -12.80
CA PRO A 156 -8.74 -9.64 -13.09
C PRO A 156 -8.76 -11.14 -12.81
N GLU A 157 -7.65 -11.84 -13.13
CA GLU A 157 -7.54 -13.27 -12.84
C GLU A 157 -7.60 -13.54 -11.34
N LEU A 158 -6.88 -12.75 -10.56
CA LEU A 158 -6.87 -12.86 -9.10
C LEU A 158 -8.25 -12.54 -8.51
N ARG A 159 -8.89 -11.45 -8.99
CA ARG A 159 -10.25 -11.10 -8.58
C ARG A 159 -11.23 -12.25 -8.85
N ASN A 160 -11.25 -12.77 -10.08
CA ASN A 160 -12.17 -13.83 -10.47
C ASN A 160 -11.92 -15.11 -9.64
N ARG A 161 -10.65 -15.45 -9.39
CA ARG A 161 -10.30 -16.58 -8.54
C ARG A 161 -10.82 -16.42 -7.11
N ILE A 162 -10.66 -15.24 -6.51
CA ILE A 162 -11.13 -14.96 -5.15
C ILE A 162 -12.66 -14.97 -5.14
N ALA A 163 -13.32 -14.33 -6.11
CA ALA A 163 -14.78 -14.29 -6.22
C ALA A 163 -15.38 -15.70 -6.36
N PHE A 164 -14.82 -16.52 -7.21
CA PHE A 164 -15.23 -17.93 -7.37
C PHE A 164 -15.08 -18.72 -6.06
N LEU A 165 -13.95 -18.61 -5.37
CA LEU A 165 -13.71 -19.32 -4.11
C LEU A 165 -14.59 -18.79 -2.97
N ALA A 166 -14.93 -17.52 -2.98
CA ALA A 166 -15.81 -16.90 -2.01
C ALA A 166 -17.30 -17.16 -2.27
N GLY A 167 -17.66 -17.70 -3.46
CA GLY A 167 -19.06 -17.90 -3.86
C GLY A 167 -19.80 -16.59 -4.17
N THR A 168 -19.06 -15.53 -4.52
CA THR A 168 -19.65 -14.21 -4.85
C THR A 168 -19.90 -14.00 -6.34
N ASP A 169 -19.55 -14.96 -7.18
CA ASP A 169 -19.71 -14.88 -8.65
C ASP A 169 -21.16 -15.07 -9.12
N ASP A 170 -22.03 -15.63 -8.27
CA ASP A 170 -23.40 -15.98 -8.65
C ASP A 170 -24.45 -14.87 -8.39
N ASP A 171 -24.05 -13.74 -7.78
CA ASP A 171 -24.99 -12.70 -7.33
C ASP A 171 -25.16 -11.53 -8.32
N ASP A 172 -24.48 -11.53 -9.47
CA ASP A 172 -24.49 -10.41 -10.45
C ASP A 172 -25.24 -10.71 -11.76
N GLU A 173 -26.15 -11.73 -11.80
CA GLU A 173 -27.08 -11.94 -12.93
C GLU A 173 -28.48 -11.37 -12.70
#